data_1f21081a65feaf9ec7af2c041165880f
#
_entry.id   1f21081a65feaf9ec7af2c041165880f
#
_cell.length_a   1.000
_cell.length_b   1.000
_cell.length_c   1.000
_cell.angle_alpha   90.00
_cell.angle_beta   90.00
_cell.angle_gamma   90.00
#
_symmetry.space_group_name_H-M   'P 1'
#
loop_
_entity.id
_entity.type
_entity.pdbx_description
1 polymer ?
#
loop_
_entity_poly.entity_id
_entity_poly.type
_entity_poly.pdbx_seq_one_letter_code
_entity_poly.pdbx_strand_id
1 'polypeptide(L)'
;MTTPKITVIGSINMDLVTRSPRFPQVGETLLGSGFQRFMGGKGANQAVAAARLGAEVQMIGAIGEDDFGRELLANLQHEGVNTEAVKVLPALPSGIANITVAEGDNHIIVVSGANFGITPTDIEAEEARIAAADIVLCQLEIPMDCVLAAARLAKKHARPFVLNPAPAQALPAELRSLVSVLTPNAYELALSLGLPADTPVETLIRQSGCQVVMTLGSDGALYNDDTGILHRQSTFKVNPVDTTGAGDTFNAALAVFWQQGIAPAVKQACAAAA
;
A
#
# COMPACT_ATOMS: atom_id res chain seq x y z
N MET A 1 12.33 15.53 -17.82
CA MET A 1 12.41 14.32 -16.99
C MET A 1 11.61 13.24 -17.71
N THR A 2 12.07 12.02 -17.74
CA THR A 2 11.30 10.88 -18.26
C THR A 2 10.16 10.56 -17.32
N THR A 3 9.01 10.13 -17.86
CA THR A 3 7.86 9.66 -17.06
C THR A 3 8.30 8.45 -16.24
N PRO A 4 8.16 8.44 -14.92
CA PRO A 4 8.55 7.31 -14.09
C PRO A 4 7.64 6.10 -14.35
N LYS A 5 8.24 4.91 -14.42
CA LYS A 5 7.54 3.63 -14.61
C LYS A 5 7.43 2.90 -13.27
N ILE A 6 6.23 2.66 -12.82
CA ILE A 6 5.96 2.04 -11.53
C ILE A 6 5.20 0.73 -11.72
N THR A 7 5.71 -0.35 -11.14
CA THR A 7 4.96 -1.59 -11.01
C THR A 7 4.44 -1.70 -9.58
N VAL A 8 3.12 -1.71 -9.43
CA VAL A 8 2.46 -1.92 -8.14
C VAL A 8 1.99 -3.37 -8.05
N ILE A 9 2.39 -4.06 -6.98
CA ILE A 9 2.01 -5.45 -6.72
C ILE A 9 1.22 -5.45 -5.41
N GLY A 10 -0.09 -5.75 -5.46
CA GLY A 10 -0.89 -5.62 -4.25
C GLY A 10 -2.38 -5.89 -4.43
N SER A 11 -3.14 -5.49 -3.43
CA SER A 11 -4.57 -5.74 -3.29
C SER A 11 -5.44 -4.81 -4.13
N ILE A 12 -6.61 -5.34 -4.47
CA ILE A 12 -7.71 -4.63 -5.13
C ILE A 12 -8.99 -5.01 -4.37
N ASN A 13 -9.63 -4.05 -3.71
CA ASN A 13 -10.80 -4.29 -2.85
C ASN A 13 -11.97 -3.38 -3.22
N MET A 14 -13.18 -3.87 -2.95
CA MET A 14 -14.37 -3.02 -2.87
C MET A 14 -14.64 -2.68 -1.40
N ASP A 15 -14.59 -1.41 -1.04
CA ASP A 15 -14.90 -0.93 0.30
C ASP A 15 -16.41 -0.69 0.42
N LEU A 16 -17.05 -1.43 1.33
CA LEU A 16 -18.48 -1.40 1.61
C LEU A 16 -18.70 -0.61 2.90
N VAL A 17 -19.05 0.67 2.77
CA VAL A 17 -19.17 1.58 3.90
C VAL A 17 -20.61 1.71 4.34
N THR A 18 -20.93 1.23 5.54
CA THR A 18 -22.24 1.39 6.19
C THR A 18 -22.13 2.42 7.32
N ARG A 19 -23.01 3.40 7.31
CA ARG A 19 -23.13 4.38 8.40
C ARG A 19 -24.23 3.99 9.37
N SER A 20 -23.92 4.04 10.67
CA SER A 20 -24.84 3.73 11.75
C SER A 20 -24.74 4.80 12.86
N PRO A 21 -25.81 5.05 13.63
CA PRO A 21 -25.75 5.99 14.76
C PRO A 21 -24.80 5.52 15.86
N ARG A 22 -24.59 4.21 16.01
CA ARG A 22 -23.63 3.59 16.94
C ARG A 22 -23.24 2.21 16.43
N PHE A 23 -22.28 1.57 17.04
CA PHE A 23 -21.94 0.16 16.77
C PHE A 23 -23.00 -0.78 17.38
N PRO A 24 -23.42 -1.85 16.65
CA PRO A 24 -24.35 -2.83 17.18
C PRO A 24 -23.69 -3.66 18.28
N GLN A 25 -24.49 -4.04 19.28
CA GLN A 25 -24.08 -5.02 20.29
C GLN A 25 -24.28 -6.45 19.76
N VAL A 26 -23.68 -7.44 20.44
CA VAL A 26 -23.84 -8.84 20.07
C VAL A 26 -25.33 -9.22 20.08
N GLY A 27 -25.81 -9.75 18.96
CA GLY A 27 -27.22 -10.16 18.80
C GLY A 27 -28.18 -9.02 18.42
N GLU A 28 -27.69 -7.80 18.29
CA GLU A 28 -28.53 -6.65 17.94
C GLU A 28 -28.59 -6.42 16.42
N THR A 29 -29.76 -5.99 15.95
CA THR A 29 -29.95 -5.45 14.59
C THR A 29 -30.23 -3.95 14.68
N LEU A 30 -29.38 -3.14 14.02
CA LEU A 30 -29.58 -1.70 13.89
C LEU A 30 -29.98 -1.32 12.46
N LEU A 31 -30.76 -0.25 12.35
CA LEU A 31 -31.01 0.40 11.06
C LEU A 31 -29.87 1.37 10.77
N GLY A 32 -29.17 1.12 9.65
CA GLY A 32 -28.16 2.04 9.13
C GLY A 32 -28.78 3.31 8.54
N SER A 33 -28.02 4.39 8.53
CA SER A 33 -28.39 5.69 7.97
C SER A 33 -27.89 5.92 6.54
N GLY A 34 -26.98 5.08 6.04
CA GLY A 34 -26.43 5.20 4.70
C GLY A 34 -25.56 4.00 4.32
N PHE A 35 -25.43 3.81 3.00
CA PHE A 35 -24.52 2.82 2.41
C PHE A 35 -23.84 3.43 1.20
N GLN A 36 -22.53 3.23 1.08
CA GLN A 36 -21.72 3.67 -0.06
C GLN A 36 -20.70 2.59 -0.40
N ARG A 37 -20.28 2.54 -1.66
CA ARG A 37 -19.18 1.70 -2.13
C ARG A 37 -18.06 2.59 -2.62
N PHE A 38 -16.82 2.21 -2.32
CA PHE A 38 -15.64 2.88 -2.82
C PHE A 38 -14.67 1.85 -3.37
N MET A 39 -13.95 2.21 -4.42
CA MET A 39 -12.82 1.46 -4.92
C MET A 39 -11.67 1.61 -3.93
N GLY A 40 -11.14 0.51 -3.45
CA GLY A 40 -10.13 0.46 -2.40
C GLY A 40 -9.12 -0.65 -2.62
N GLY A 41 -8.46 -1.05 -1.53
CA GLY A 41 -7.30 -1.93 -1.54
C GLY A 41 -6.02 -1.12 -1.67
N LYS A 42 -5.05 -1.38 -0.79
CA LYS A 42 -3.80 -0.60 -0.73
C LYS A 42 -3.05 -0.58 -2.06
N GLY A 43 -3.00 -1.74 -2.76
CA GLY A 43 -2.38 -1.82 -4.08
C GLY A 43 -3.06 -0.91 -5.09
N ALA A 44 -4.37 -1.01 -5.22
CA ALA A 44 -5.16 -0.20 -6.16
C ALA A 44 -5.07 1.30 -5.82
N ASN A 45 -5.19 1.66 -4.54
CA ASN A 45 -5.06 3.06 -4.09
C ASN A 45 -3.70 3.66 -4.46
N GLN A 46 -2.62 2.93 -4.22
CA GLN A 46 -1.25 3.37 -4.55
C GLN A 46 -1.05 3.45 -6.06
N ALA A 47 -1.60 2.52 -6.83
CA ALA A 47 -1.53 2.55 -8.30
C ALA A 47 -2.26 3.77 -8.88
N VAL A 48 -3.49 4.02 -8.43
CA VAL A 48 -4.29 5.19 -8.86
C VAL A 48 -3.61 6.49 -8.46
N ALA A 49 -3.11 6.60 -7.23
CA ALA A 49 -2.41 7.80 -6.78
C ALA A 49 -1.14 8.07 -7.60
N ALA A 50 -0.36 7.03 -7.92
CA ALA A 50 0.83 7.15 -8.76
C ALA A 50 0.48 7.60 -10.20
N ALA A 51 -0.58 7.04 -10.80
CA ALA A 51 -1.05 7.43 -12.13
C ALA A 51 -1.52 8.89 -12.16
N ARG A 52 -2.29 9.33 -11.16
CA ARG A 52 -2.73 10.73 -11.01
C ARG A 52 -1.57 11.70 -10.81
N LEU A 53 -0.45 11.25 -10.25
CA LEU A 53 0.80 12.02 -10.12
C LEU A 53 1.65 11.99 -11.40
N GLY A 54 1.18 11.36 -12.48
CA GLY A 54 1.78 11.40 -13.81
C GLY A 54 2.77 10.27 -14.10
N ALA A 55 2.77 9.18 -13.34
CA ALA A 55 3.56 7.99 -13.62
C ALA A 55 2.89 7.07 -14.67
N GLU A 56 3.69 6.30 -15.40
CA GLU A 56 3.25 5.11 -16.14
C GLU A 56 3.15 3.93 -15.16
N VAL A 57 1.93 3.48 -14.87
CA VAL A 57 1.68 2.51 -13.81
C VAL A 57 1.17 1.20 -14.36
N GLN A 58 1.75 0.09 -13.89
CA GLN A 58 1.26 -1.27 -14.11
C GLN A 58 0.83 -1.88 -12.79
N MET A 59 -0.34 -2.54 -12.77
CA MET A 59 -0.87 -3.23 -11.61
C MET A 59 -0.76 -4.73 -11.78
N ILE A 60 -0.13 -5.41 -10.83
CA ILE A 60 -0.12 -6.88 -10.68
C ILE A 60 -0.96 -7.21 -9.43
N GLY A 61 -2.03 -7.97 -9.62
CA GLY A 61 -2.95 -8.33 -8.55
C GLY A 61 -4.03 -9.28 -9.03
N ALA A 62 -5.10 -9.46 -8.26
CA ALA A 62 -6.20 -10.29 -8.67
C ALA A 62 -7.57 -9.76 -8.22
N ILE A 63 -8.58 -10.08 -9.02
CA ILE A 63 -10.01 -9.84 -8.77
C ILE A 63 -10.80 -11.12 -8.99
N GLY A 64 -12.00 -11.19 -8.46
CA GLY A 64 -12.97 -12.23 -8.78
C GLY A 64 -13.67 -11.98 -10.12
N GLU A 65 -14.30 -13.02 -10.67
CA GLU A 65 -15.20 -12.91 -11.83
C GLU A 65 -16.61 -12.48 -11.38
N ASP A 66 -16.72 -11.39 -10.65
CA ASP A 66 -17.95 -10.87 -10.08
C ASP A 66 -18.18 -9.39 -10.47
N ASP A 67 -19.31 -8.82 -10.01
CA ASP A 67 -19.66 -7.43 -10.31
C ASP A 67 -18.64 -6.45 -9.72
N PHE A 68 -18.12 -6.73 -8.52
CA PHE A 68 -17.10 -5.90 -7.90
C PHE A 68 -15.80 -5.96 -8.69
N GLY A 69 -15.36 -7.14 -9.12
CA GLY A 69 -14.16 -7.28 -9.94
C GLY A 69 -14.23 -6.50 -11.24
N ARG A 70 -15.39 -6.54 -11.94
CA ARG A 70 -15.58 -5.76 -13.16
C ARG A 70 -15.53 -4.25 -12.91
N GLU A 71 -16.18 -3.78 -11.84
CA GLU A 71 -16.20 -2.36 -11.46
C GLU A 71 -14.81 -1.86 -11.06
N LEU A 72 -14.07 -2.65 -10.26
CA LEU A 72 -12.70 -2.35 -9.82
C LEU A 72 -11.72 -2.28 -11.00
N LEU A 73 -11.80 -3.24 -11.92
CA LEU A 73 -10.94 -3.27 -13.11
C LEU A 73 -11.20 -2.07 -14.01
N ALA A 74 -12.49 -1.76 -14.26
CA ALA A 74 -12.88 -0.61 -15.07
C ALA A 74 -12.40 0.72 -14.44
N ASN A 75 -12.45 0.85 -13.12
CA ASN A 75 -11.92 2.02 -12.41
C ASN A 75 -10.41 2.18 -12.60
N LEU A 76 -9.63 1.11 -12.41
CA LEU A 76 -8.17 1.16 -12.61
C LEU A 76 -7.83 1.60 -14.03
N GLN A 77 -8.53 1.06 -15.04
CA GLN A 77 -8.36 1.43 -16.45
C GLN A 77 -8.74 2.90 -16.72
N HIS A 78 -9.83 3.37 -16.12
CA HIS A 78 -10.27 4.77 -16.22
C HIS A 78 -9.23 5.73 -15.63
N GLU A 79 -8.58 5.34 -14.54
CA GLU A 79 -7.50 6.09 -13.88
C GLU A 79 -6.13 5.98 -14.60
N GLY A 80 -6.08 5.31 -15.76
CA GLY A 80 -4.87 5.20 -16.57
C GLY A 80 -3.87 4.15 -16.10
N VAL A 81 -4.26 3.23 -15.23
CA VAL A 81 -3.42 2.11 -14.79
C VAL A 81 -3.49 0.97 -15.80
N ASN A 82 -2.34 0.45 -16.23
CA ASN A 82 -2.29 -0.78 -17.04
C ASN A 82 -2.66 -1.99 -16.17
N THR A 83 -3.73 -2.70 -16.57
CA THR A 83 -4.33 -3.80 -15.83
C THR A 83 -4.14 -5.16 -16.51
N GLU A 84 -3.30 -5.28 -17.54
CA GLU A 84 -3.09 -6.54 -18.27
C GLU A 84 -2.58 -7.68 -17.39
N ALA A 85 -1.89 -7.35 -16.29
CA ALA A 85 -1.40 -8.31 -15.29
C ALA A 85 -2.33 -8.46 -14.08
N VAL A 86 -3.55 -7.93 -14.15
CA VAL A 86 -4.58 -8.20 -13.13
C VAL A 86 -5.31 -9.48 -13.50
N LYS A 87 -5.12 -10.50 -12.67
CA LYS A 87 -5.69 -11.83 -12.88
C LYS A 87 -7.16 -11.87 -12.49
N VAL A 88 -8.01 -12.47 -13.32
CA VAL A 88 -9.41 -12.75 -12.98
C VAL A 88 -9.53 -14.19 -12.49
N LEU A 89 -10.01 -14.40 -11.28
CA LEU A 89 -10.12 -15.70 -10.62
C LEU A 89 -11.59 -16.12 -10.46
N PRO A 90 -12.13 -16.99 -11.34
CA PRO A 90 -13.55 -17.36 -11.33
C PRO A 90 -14.02 -18.06 -10.07
N ALA A 91 -13.11 -18.75 -9.36
CA ALA A 91 -13.43 -19.54 -8.17
C ALA A 91 -13.44 -18.72 -6.85
N LEU A 92 -13.02 -17.46 -6.89
CA LEU A 92 -12.89 -16.62 -5.71
C LEU A 92 -13.65 -15.31 -5.91
N PRO A 93 -14.32 -14.77 -4.88
CA PRO A 93 -14.90 -13.42 -4.94
C PRO A 93 -13.79 -12.37 -4.94
N SER A 94 -14.07 -11.19 -5.47
CA SER A 94 -13.20 -10.02 -5.29
C SER A 94 -13.01 -9.69 -3.81
N GLY A 95 -11.86 -9.11 -3.46
CA GLY A 95 -11.60 -8.65 -2.10
C GLY A 95 -12.58 -7.55 -1.70
N ILE A 96 -13.00 -7.56 -0.43
CA ILE A 96 -13.84 -6.50 0.14
C ILE A 96 -13.30 -6.04 1.49
N ALA A 97 -13.55 -4.77 1.81
CA ALA A 97 -13.49 -4.26 3.17
C ALA A 97 -14.91 -3.87 3.62
N ASN A 98 -15.43 -4.54 4.64
CA ASN A 98 -16.70 -4.16 5.26
C ASN A 98 -16.42 -3.16 6.38
N ILE A 99 -16.84 -1.91 6.17
CA ILE A 99 -16.53 -0.77 7.03
C ILE A 99 -17.82 -0.26 7.65
N THR A 100 -17.91 -0.33 8.97
CA THR A 100 -18.99 0.31 9.73
C THR A 100 -18.46 1.59 10.35
N VAL A 101 -19.09 2.72 10.01
CA VAL A 101 -18.76 4.05 10.56
C VAL A 101 -19.85 4.47 11.54
N ALA A 102 -19.46 4.70 12.80
CA ALA A 102 -20.33 5.13 13.87
C ALA A 102 -19.55 5.93 14.92
N GLU A 103 -20.19 6.85 15.61
CA GLU A 103 -19.63 7.57 16.79
C GLU A 103 -18.28 8.28 16.51
N GLY A 104 -18.00 8.63 15.26
CA GLY A 104 -16.72 9.26 14.86
C GLY A 104 -15.55 8.29 14.69
N ASP A 105 -15.82 6.98 14.72
CA ASP A 105 -14.82 5.91 14.57
C ASP A 105 -15.26 4.91 13.48
N ASN A 106 -14.43 3.91 13.19
CA ASN A 106 -14.78 2.85 12.25
C ASN A 106 -14.34 1.47 12.73
N HIS A 107 -15.11 0.45 12.32
CA HIS A 107 -14.74 -0.96 12.42
C HIS A 107 -14.59 -1.52 11.00
N ILE A 108 -13.47 -2.19 10.76
CA ILE A 108 -13.13 -2.73 9.43
C ILE A 108 -12.88 -4.21 9.52
N ILE A 109 -13.58 -4.97 8.65
CA ILE A 109 -13.33 -6.40 8.44
C ILE A 109 -12.96 -6.58 6.97
N VAL A 110 -11.74 -7.06 6.71
CA VAL A 110 -11.27 -7.33 5.36
C VAL A 110 -11.46 -8.81 5.04
N VAL A 111 -12.05 -9.07 3.87
CA VAL A 111 -12.09 -10.41 3.26
C VAL A 111 -11.24 -10.35 2.00
N SER A 112 -10.09 -11.00 2.04
CA SER A 112 -9.07 -10.88 1.00
C SER A 112 -9.53 -11.42 -0.37
N GLY A 113 -10.39 -12.45 -0.41
CA GLY A 113 -10.92 -12.99 -1.65
C GLY A 113 -9.82 -13.32 -2.66
N ALA A 114 -9.97 -12.87 -3.88
CA ALA A 114 -9.03 -13.08 -4.98
C ALA A 114 -7.62 -12.54 -4.71
N ASN A 115 -7.44 -11.53 -3.85
CA ASN A 115 -6.10 -11.05 -3.47
C ASN A 115 -5.22 -12.15 -2.87
N PHE A 116 -5.81 -13.13 -2.18
CA PHE A 116 -5.10 -14.28 -1.62
C PHE A 116 -5.12 -15.50 -2.55
N GLY A 117 -5.69 -15.36 -3.75
CA GLY A 117 -5.69 -16.39 -4.77
C GLY A 117 -4.52 -16.31 -5.75
N ILE A 118 -3.68 -15.27 -5.69
CA ILE A 118 -2.44 -15.19 -6.46
C ILE A 118 -1.35 -16.06 -5.83
N THR A 119 -0.45 -16.52 -6.66
CA THR A 119 0.66 -17.40 -6.27
C THR A 119 2.01 -16.78 -6.66
N PRO A 120 3.14 -17.24 -6.07
CA PRO A 120 4.46 -16.83 -6.53
C PRO A 120 4.69 -17.02 -8.02
N THR A 121 4.15 -18.10 -8.61
CA THR A 121 4.26 -18.37 -10.06
C THR A 121 3.54 -17.30 -10.89
N ASP A 122 2.42 -16.74 -10.39
CA ASP A 122 1.75 -15.63 -11.07
C ASP A 122 2.61 -14.36 -11.05
N ILE A 123 3.34 -14.11 -9.97
CA ILE A 123 4.29 -12.99 -9.87
C ILE A 123 5.49 -13.21 -10.79
N GLU A 124 6.03 -14.44 -10.83
CA GLU A 124 7.16 -14.82 -11.69
C GLU A 124 6.82 -14.70 -13.19
N ALA A 125 5.58 -14.97 -13.57
CA ALA A 125 5.11 -14.78 -14.94
C ALA A 125 5.18 -13.30 -15.40
N GLU A 126 5.14 -12.36 -14.47
CA GLU A 126 5.19 -10.92 -14.74
C GLU A 126 6.62 -10.33 -14.56
N GLU A 127 7.66 -11.17 -14.55
CA GLU A 127 9.06 -10.75 -14.37
C GLU A 127 9.46 -9.61 -15.32
N ALA A 128 9.03 -9.66 -16.58
CA ALA A 128 9.37 -8.65 -17.57
C ALA A 128 8.83 -7.25 -17.19
N ARG A 129 7.64 -7.18 -16.57
CA ARG A 129 7.03 -5.94 -16.09
C ARG A 129 7.79 -5.38 -14.88
N ILE A 130 8.20 -6.25 -13.97
CA ILE A 130 9.03 -5.87 -12.81
C ILE A 130 10.40 -5.36 -13.30
N ALA A 131 11.02 -6.05 -14.25
CA ALA A 131 12.31 -5.65 -14.83
C ALA A 131 12.27 -4.30 -15.55
N ALA A 132 11.14 -3.96 -16.18
CA ALA A 132 10.95 -2.71 -16.91
C ALA A 132 10.64 -1.49 -16.01
N ALA A 133 10.27 -1.73 -14.75
CA ALA A 133 9.93 -0.66 -13.81
C ALA A 133 11.17 0.14 -13.37
N ASP A 134 11.01 1.42 -13.06
CA ASP A 134 12.00 2.22 -12.36
C ASP A 134 11.99 1.92 -10.85
N ILE A 135 10.81 1.54 -10.33
CA ILE A 135 10.58 1.20 -8.93
C ILE A 135 9.38 0.25 -8.79
N VAL A 136 9.45 -0.65 -7.82
CA VAL A 136 8.38 -1.59 -7.49
C VAL A 136 7.80 -1.24 -6.13
N LEU A 137 6.47 -1.16 -6.04
CA LEU A 137 5.73 -0.80 -4.84
C LEU A 137 4.83 -1.97 -4.42
N CYS A 138 4.90 -2.38 -3.15
CA CYS A 138 4.15 -3.51 -2.62
C CYS A 138 3.64 -3.25 -1.20
N GLN A 139 2.58 -3.98 -0.80
CA GLN A 139 1.96 -3.92 0.54
C GLN A 139 1.72 -5.35 1.04
N LEU A 140 1.08 -5.51 2.20
CA LEU A 140 0.90 -6.81 2.85
C LEU A 140 -0.55 -7.32 2.83
N GLU A 141 -1.35 -6.91 1.86
CA GLU A 141 -2.72 -7.41 1.63
C GLU A 141 -2.79 -8.52 0.57
N ILE A 142 -1.65 -9.13 0.25
CA ILE A 142 -1.51 -10.31 -0.62
C ILE A 142 -0.67 -11.37 0.12
N PRO A 143 -0.62 -12.63 -0.36
CA PRO A 143 0.19 -13.67 0.29
C PRO A 143 1.67 -13.28 0.44
N MET A 144 2.24 -13.54 1.62
CA MET A 144 3.63 -13.17 1.94
C MET A 144 4.66 -13.80 0.99
N ASP A 145 4.40 -14.98 0.50
CA ASP A 145 5.25 -15.66 -0.50
C ASP A 145 5.23 -14.95 -1.86
N CYS A 146 4.12 -14.33 -2.24
CA CYS A 146 4.02 -13.46 -3.41
C CYS A 146 4.83 -12.16 -3.21
N VAL A 147 4.75 -11.54 -2.03
CA VAL A 147 5.58 -10.38 -1.68
C VAL A 147 7.06 -10.72 -1.77
N LEU A 148 7.44 -11.89 -1.25
CA LEU A 148 8.82 -12.37 -1.29
C LEU A 148 9.28 -12.65 -2.73
N ALA A 149 8.45 -13.26 -3.57
CA ALA A 149 8.74 -13.49 -5.00
C ALA A 149 8.97 -12.15 -5.73
N ALA A 150 8.09 -11.16 -5.50
CA ALA A 150 8.22 -9.82 -6.06
C ALA A 150 9.55 -9.14 -5.64
N ALA A 151 9.90 -9.21 -4.35
CA ALA A 151 11.14 -8.63 -3.83
C ALA A 151 12.40 -9.31 -4.41
N ARG A 152 12.37 -10.64 -4.59
CA ARG A 152 13.46 -11.40 -5.26
C ARG A 152 13.64 -10.95 -6.72
N LEU A 153 12.55 -10.79 -7.46
CA LEU A 153 12.60 -10.32 -8.85
C LEU A 153 13.08 -8.88 -8.95
N ALA A 154 12.60 -7.99 -8.10
CA ALA A 154 13.09 -6.61 -8.04
C ALA A 154 14.60 -6.58 -7.77
N LYS A 155 15.09 -7.37 -6.81
CA LYS A 155 16.52 -7.49 -6.52
C LYS A 155 17.31 -8.05 -7.71
N LYS A 156 16.81 -9.11 -8.36
CA LYS A 156 17.42 -9.73 -9.55
C LYS A 156 17.66 -8.71 -10.66
N HIS A 157 16.71 -7.77 -10.85
CA HIS A 157 16.77 -6.75 -11.90
C HIS A 157 17.29 -5.39 -11.41
N ALA A 158 17.85 -5.33 -10.19
CA ALA A 158 18.35 -4.10 -9.58
C ALA A 158 17.31 -2.97 -9.55
N ARG A 159 16.05 -3.32 -9.29
CA ARG A 159 14.95 -2.34 -9.12
C ARG A 159 14.73 -2.06 -7.64
N PRO A 160 14.62 -0.79 -7.22
CA PRO A 160 14.23 -0.46 -5.86
C PRO A 160 12.87 -1.10 -5.54
N PHE A 161 12.79 -1.76 -4.37
CA PHE A 161 11.58 -2.37 -3.87
C PHE A 161 11.12 -1.62 -2.62
N VAL A 162 10.03 -0.88 -2.75
CA VAL A 162 9.38 -0.17 -1.63
C VAL A 162 8.29 -1.06 -1.06
N LEU A 163 8.38 -1.34 0.22
CA LEU A 163 7.37 -2.10 0.94
C LEU A 163 6.67 -1.22 1.96
N ASN A 164 5.38 -1.03 1.76
CA ASN A 164 4.50 -0.50 2.80
C ASN A 164 4.03 -1.68 3.68
N PRO A 165 4.54 -1.84 4.91
CA PRO A 165 4.28 -3.01 5.74
C PRO A 165 2.91 -2.94 6.44
N ALA A 166 1.87 -2.67 5.66
CA ALA A 166 0.48 -2.55 6.09
C ALA A 166 -0.42 -3.56 5.34
N PRO A 167 -1.34 -4.27 6.04
CA PRO A 167 -1.51 -4.30 7.50
C PRO A 167 -0.29 -4.87 8.23
N ALA A 168 -0.05 -4.38 9.44
CA ALA A 168 1.13 -4.70 10.22
C ALA A 168 1.28 -6.21 10.50
N GLN A 169 2.42 -6.80 10.14
CA GLN A 169 2.79 -8.19 10.46
C GLN A 169 4.30 -8.35 10.47
N ALA A 170 4.78 -9.40 11.17
CA ALA A 170 6.21 -9.70 11.23
C ALA A 170 6.76 -10.06 9.84
N LEU A 171 7.87 -9.45 9.45
CA LEU A 171 8.50 -9.69 8.17
C LEU A 171 9.57 -10.79 8.28
N PRO A 172 9.58 -11.79 7.37
CA PRO A 172 10.68 -12.74 7.26
C PRO A 172 12.02 -12.04 7.08
N ALA A 173 13.08 -12.58 7.71
CA ALA A 173 14.43 -12.00 7.61
C ALA A 173 14.90 -11.88 6.15
N GLU A 174 14.57 -12.86 5.31
CA GLU A 174 14.88 -12.81 3.89
C GLU A 174 14.22 -11.60 3.22
N LEU A 175 12.91 -11.39 3.42
CA LEU A 175 12.22 -10.25 2.83
C LEU A 175 12.85 -8.93 3.25
N ARG A 176 13.16 -8.76 4.54
CA ARG A 176 13.85 -7.56 5.05
C ARG A 176 15.17 -7.27 4.34
N SER A 177 15.94 -8.31 3.99
CA SER A 177 17.22 -8.16 3.27
C SER A 177 17.05 -7.77 1.78
N LEU A 178 15.86 -7.94 1.22
CA LEU A 178 15.54 -7.63 -0.17
C LEU A 178 14.87 -6.27 -0.35
N VAL A 179 14.23 -5.75 0.70
CA VAL A 179 13.56 -4.44 0.68
C VAL A 179 14.57 -3.32 0.56
N SER A 180 14.34 -2.41 -0.37
CA SER A 180 15.16 -1.18 -0.49
C SER A 180 14.68 -0.12 0.51
N VAL A 181 13.36 0.06 0.61
CA VAL A 181 12.75 1.05 1.50
C VAL A 181 11.51 0.47 2.17
N LEU A 182 11.44 0.60 3.50
CA LEU A 182 10.23 0.37 4.29
C LEU A 182 9.52 1.71 4.55
N THR A 183 8.18 1.70 4.41
CA THR A 183 7.36 2.90 4.65
C THR A 183 6.29 2.67 5.75
N PRO A 184 6.70 2.34 6.97
CA PRO A 184 5.83 2.05 8.09
C PRO A 184 5.38 3.31 8.83
N ASN A 185 4.36 3.18 9.70
CA ASN A 185 4.29 3.97 10.91
C ASN A 185 5.12 3.30 12.04
N ALA A 186 5.19 3.92 13.22
CA ALA A 186 6.03 3.41 14.33
C ALA A 186 5.58 2.00 14.80
N TYR A 187 4.26 1.77 14.88
CA TYR A 187 3.69 0.48 15.28
C TYR A 187 4.00 -0.61 14.24
N GLU A 188 3.78 -0.30 12.96
CA GLU A 188 4.08 -1.20 11.85
C GLU A 188 5.55 -1.58 11.80
N LEU A 189 6.46 -0.62 12.06
CA LEU A 189 7.90 -0.89 12.06
C LEU A 189 8.29 -1.83 13.20
N ALA A 190 7.81 -1.58 14.41
CA ALA A 190 8.09 -2.45 15.57
C ALA A 190 7.61 -3.88 15.29
N LEU A 191 6.36 -4.03 14.84
CA LEU A 191 5.80 -5.35 14.55
C LEU A 191 6.53 -6.06 13.40
N SER A 192 6.87 -5.33 12.35
CA SER A 192 7.63 -5.86 11.20
C SER A 192 8.99 -6.43 11.60
N LEU A 193 9.59 -5.88 12.65
CA LEU A 193 10.87 -6.34 13.19
C LEU A 193 10.74 -7.40 14.29
N GLY A 194 9.52 -7.67 14.76
CA GLY A 194 9.26 -8.55 15.90
C GLY A 194 9.73 -7.94 17.23
N LEU A 195 9.67 -6.62 17.35
CA LEU A 195 10.10 -5.85 18.52
C LEU A 195 8.91 -5.29 19.30
N PRO A 196 9.07 -5.01 20.60
CA PRO A 196 8.04 -4.34 21.39
C PRO A 196 7.62 -2.98 20.79
N ALA A 197 6.33 -2.64 20.91
CA ALA A 197 5.79 -1.40 20.34
C ALA A 197 6.36 -0.12 20.98
N ASP A 198 6.90 -0.20 22.18
CA ASP A 198 7.56 0.87 22.93
C ASP A 198 9.06 1.00 22.62
N THR A 199 9.60 0.21 21.68
CA THR A 199 11.00 0.30 21.26
C THR A 199 11.30 1.69 20.67
N PRO A 200 12.37 2.38 21.11
CA PRO A 200 12.72 3.69 20.57
C PRO A 200 12.89 3.66 19.04
N VAL A 201 12.33 4.68 18.37
CA VAL A 201 12.28 4.76 16.90
C VAL A 201 13.66 4.67 16.26
N GLU A 202 14.67 5.30 16.84
CA GLU A 202 16.06 5.24 16.37
C GLU A 202 16.61 3.81 16.41
N THR A 203 16.18 3.02 17.40
CA THR A 203 16.56 1.60 17.52
C THR A 203 15.84 0.78 16.44
N LEU A 204 14.56 1.02 16.21
CA LEU A 204 13.79 0.36 15.14
C LEU A 204 14.41 0.62 13.77
N ILE A 205 14.72 1.87 13.45
CA ILE A 205 15.32 2.25 12.16
C ILE A 205 16.69 1.59 12.00
N ARG A 206 17.52 1.58 13.03
CA ARG A 206 18.84 0.95 12.98
C ARG A 206 18.76 -0.58 12.78
N GLN A 207 17.74 -1.23 13.35
CA GLN A 207 17.56 -2.68 13.26
C GLN A 207 16.80 -3.12 12.00
N SER A 208 16.24 -2.19 11.23
CA SER A 208 15.54 -2.52 9.99
C SER A 208 16.45 -3.14 8.92
N GLY A 209 17.71 -2.72 8.88
CA GLY A 209 18.70 -3.19 7.90
C GLY A 209 18.50 -2.63 6.50
N CYS A 210 17.55 -1.71 6.30
CA CYS A 210 17.26 -1.04 5.03
C CYS A 210 16.94 0.44 5.27
N GLN A 211 16.70 1.18 4.20
CA GLN A 211 16.19 2.53 4.30
C GLN A 211 14.76 2.53 4.83
N VAL A 212 14.44 3.44 5.74
CA VAL A 212 13.11 3.61 6.32
C VAL A 212 12.62 5.01 6.06
N VAL A 213 11.38 5.13 5.63
CA VAL A 213 10.63 6.39 5.57
C VAL A 213 9.37 6.22 6.42
N MET A 214 9.48 6.57 7.67
CA MET A 214 8.42 6.37 8.66
C MET A 214 7.45 7.53 8.65
N THR A 215 6.16 7.25 8.47
CA THR A 215 5.10 8.26 8.54
C THR A 215 4.76 8.60 9.99
N LEU A 216 4.54 9.89 10.27
CA LEU A 216 4.20 10.45 11.57
C LEU A 216 2.82 11.13 11.59
N GLY A 217 1.93 10.75 10.67
CA GLY A 217 0.63 11.39 10.49
C GLY A 217 0.77 12.88 10.22
N SER A 218 0.07 13.71 10.99
CA SER A 218 0.12 15.18 10.86
C SER A 218 1.49 15.81 11.14
N ASP A 219 2.45 15.04 11.66
CA ASP A 219 3.81 15.51 11.94
C ASP A 219 4.78 15.34 10.78
N GLY A 220 4.33 14.70 9.69
CA GLY A 220 5.12 14.47 8.49
C GLY A 220 5.80 13.10 8.45
N ALA A 221 7.10 13.06 8.21
CA ALA A 221 7.86 11.82 8.10
C ALA A 221 9.26 11.93 8.73
N LEU A 222 9.76 10.79 9.20
CA LEU A 222 11.14 10.59 9.64
C LEU A 222 11.80 9.58 8.71
N TYR A 223 13.01 9.85 8.21
CA TYR A 223 13.69 8.94 7.31
C TYR A 223 15.19 8.94 7.54
N ASN A 224 15.86 7.84 7.23
CA ASN A 224 17.31 7.79 7.17
C ASN A 224 17.78 7.93 5.71
N ASP A 225 18.87 8.67 5.52
CA ASP A 225 19.54 8.76 4.23
C ASP A 225 20.51 7.58 3.99
N ASP A 226 21.19 7.57 2.85
CA ASP A 226 22.15 6.52 2.47
C ASP A 226 23.37 6.43 3.40
N THR A 227 23.61 7.46 4.22
CA THR A 227 24.66 7.48 5.24
C THR A 227 24.17 7.00 6.61
N GLY A 228 22.86 6.74 6.74
CA GLY A 228 22.20 6.34 7.98
C GLY A 228 21.82 7.52 8.90
N ILE A 229 22.01 8.76 8.45
CA ILE A 229 21.61 9.95 9.22
C ILE A 229 20.09 10.11 9.15
N LEU A 230 19.49 10.38 10.32
CA LEU A 230 18.05 10.63 10.44
C LEU A 230 17.69 12.06 10.11
N HIS A 231 16.67 12.20 9.30
CA HIS A 231 16.10 13.48 8.88
C HIS A 231 14.60 13.50 9.18
N ARG A 232 14.07 14.67 9.51
CA ARG A 232 12.64 14.90 9.67
C ARG A 232 12.13 15.84 8.58
N GLN A 233 11.06 15.44 7.91
CA GLN A 233 10.29 16.27 6.99
C GLN A 233 8.95 16.58 7.63
N SER A 234 8.68 17.85 7.92
CA SER A 234 7.37 18.28 8.41
C SER A 234 6.33 18.19 7.29
N THR A 235 5.07 17.93 7.66
CA THR A 235 3.94 17.99 6.72
C THR A 235 3.61 19.44 6.34
N PHE A 236 2.71 19.58 5.38
CA PHE A 236 2.12 20.87 4.99
C PHE A 236 0.82 21.08 5.75
N LYS A 237 0.60 22.32 6.24
CA LYS A 237 -0.63 22.63 6.99
C LYS A 237 -1.81 22.70 6.03
N VAL A 238 -2.75 21.80 6.21
CA VAL A 238 -4.03 21.76 5.50
C VAL A 238 -5.16 21.54 6.51
N ASN A 239 -6.39 21.77 6.08
CA ASN A 239 -7.58 21.35 6.83
C ASN A 239 -8.06 20.05 6.21
N PRO A 240 -7.80 18.88 6.81
CA PRO A 240 -8.18 17.60 6.22
C PRO A 240 -9.71 17.48 6.19
N VAL A 241 -10.24 17.03 5.06
CA VAL A 241 -11.65 16.68 4.89
C VAL A 241 -11.85 15.18 5.11
N ASP A 242 -10.95 14.38 4.57
CA ASP A 242 -10.89 12.93 4.72
C ASP A 242 -9.44 12.48 4.62
N THR A 243 -8.97 11.71 5.59
CA THR A 243 -7.60 11.19 5.63
C THR A 243 -7.46 9.77 5.09
N THR A 244 -8.56 9.19 4.57
CA THR A 244 -8.54 7.86 3.95
C THR A 244 -7.60 7.85 2.74
N GLY A 245 -6.71 6.87 2.69
CA GLY A 245 -5.74 6.74 1.59
C GLY A 245 -4.57 7.73 1.63
N ALA A 246 -4.44 8.59 2.65
CA ALA A 246 -3.29 9.48 2.77
C ALA A 246 -1.96 8.71 2.79
N GLY A 247 -1.89 7.60 3.52
CA GLY A 247 -0.73 6.70 3.52
C GLY A 247 -0.45 6.08 2.15
N ASP A 248 -1.49 5.71 1.41
CA ASP A 248 -1.35 5.17 0.05
C ASP A 248 -0.84 6.23 -0.91
N THR A 249 -1.37 7.46 -0.81
CA THR A 249 -0.92 8.62 -1.59
C THR A 249 0.54 8.97 -1.26
N PHE A 250 0.93 8.90 0.02
CA PHE A 250 2.32 9.08 0.44
C PHE A 250 3.26 8.09 -0.25
N ASN A 251 2.92 6.80 -0.22
CA ASN A 251 3.72 5.74 -0.83
C ASN A 251 3.83 5.90 -2.35
N ALA A 252 2.73 6.22 -3.01
CA ALA A 252 2.68 6.49 -4.43
C ALA A 252 3.59 7.68 -4.81
N ALA A 253 3.48 8.80 -4.10
CA ALA A 253 4.30 9.98 -4.35
C ALA A 253 5.79 9.71 -4.07
N LEU A 254 6.11 8.99 -3.00
CA LEU A 254 7.50 8.58 -2.74
C LEU A 254 8.09 7.82 -3.94
N ALA A 255 7.32 6.88 -4.52
CA ALA A 255 7.74 6.11 -5.68
C ALA A 255 7.87 6.99 -6.93
N VAL A 256 6.90 7.87 -7.21
CA VAL A 256 6.90 8.76 -8.39
C VAL A 256 8.11 9.69 -8.39
N PHE A 257 8.47 10.23 -7.23
CA PHE A 257 9.56 11.19 -7.11
C PHE A 257 10.90 10.56 -6.70
N TRP A 258 10.98 9.24 -6.63
CA TRP A 258 12.15 8.49 -6.16
C TRP A 258 13.47 8.87 -6.85
N GLN A 259 13.43 9.04 -8.16
CA GLN A 259 14.63 9.38 -8.96
C GLN A 259 15.23 10.76 -8.64
N GLN A 260 14.52 11.61 -7.90
CA GLN A 260 15.02 12.91 -7.44
C GLN A 260 15.90 12.80 -6.18
N GLY A 261 16.01 11.59 -5.62
CA GLY A 261 16.66 11.30 -4.33
C GLY A 261 15.70 11.33 -3.16
N ILE A 262 16.13 10.74 -2.02
CA ILE A 262 15.23 10.47 -0.89
C ILE A 262 14.61 11.74 -0.29
N ALA A 263 15.38 12.80 -0.06
CA ALA A 263 14.89 14.02 0.58
C ALA A 263 13.82 14.76 -0.25
N PRO A 264 14.02 15.02 -1.56
CA PRO A 264 12.96 15.54 -2.41
C PRO A 264 11.74 14.62 -2.50
N ALA A 265 11.94 13.29 -2.61
CA ALA A 265 10.85 12.33 -2.70
C ALA A 265 9.98 12.34 -1.44
N VAL A 266 10.57 12.31 -0.24
CA VAL A 266 9.84 12.40 1.03
C VAL A 266 9.10 13.73 1.15
N LYS A 267 9.70 14.85 0.73
CA LYS A 267 9.03 16.15 0.73
C LYS A 267 7.78 16.15 -0.16
N GLN A 268 7.87 15.59 -1.38
CA GLN A 268 6.73 15.48 -2.29
C GLN A 268 5.68 14.51 -1.75
N ALA A 269 6.10 13.40 -1.12
CA ALA A 269 5.20 12.46 -0.48
C ALA A 269 4.39 13.10 0.66
N CYS A 270 5.03 13.91 1.52
CA CYS A 270 4.36 14.67 2.55
C CYS A 270 3.38 15.72 1.96
N ALA A 271 3.69 16.32 0.82
CA ALA A 271 2.81 17.29 0.18
C ALA A 271 1.59 16.63 -0.48
N ALA A 272 1.77 15.46 -1.09
CA ALA A 272 0.69 14.75 -1.76
C ALA A 272 -0.30 14.11 -0.76
N ALA A 273 0.18 13.73 0.43
CA ALA A 273 -0.60 13.09 1.47
C ALA A 273 -1.22 14.06 2.50
N ALA A 274 -0.97 15.38 2.33
CA ALA A 274 -1.45 16.43 3.23
C ALA A 274 -2.96 16.74 3.08
#